data_13fca7a7d06c1f63ef0cd6a443a8d5ca
#
_entry.id   13fca7a7d06c1f63ef0cd6a443a8d5ca
#
_cell.length_a   1.000
_cell.length_b   1.000
_cell.length_c   1.000
_cell.angle_alpha   90.00
_cell.angle_beta   90.00
_cell.angle_gamma   90.00
#
_symmetry.space_group_name_H-M   'P 1'
#
loop_
_entity.id
_entity.type
_entity.pdbx_description
1 polymer ?
#
loop_
_entity_poly.entity_id
_entity_poly.type
_entity_poly.pdbx_seq_one_letter_code
_entity_poly.pdbx_strand_id
1 'polypeptide(L)'
;MNSFERSVSFIRGGAADRIPFHPILMRFAALHAGIRYRDFCLIPARKCEANIRCAVDFSSDWVNTMSDPWAEAEAFGTRLSYPDDDLPKVERHAVVEIGDISRMKVLVPGDHTRMRARVEEIDIYRRETAGKFFICGWVEGPLAAYCDIRDINMAMTDLYEYPVEVHRALDIITESAIAFITPQVKAGDHCIGIGDSVCSLVSPELYREFCFERERKLVEHIHSLGAYAKIHICGNISAILPDVLMTGADIIDIDHRTEPVTGALKLLGTGQVLSGKSDPVSVLQDGDKELIRSSCLSFFREAGGRAILSAGCEVTPGTPAGNLKFFASMAGELAAEYSTH
;
A
#
# COMPACT_ATOMS: atom_id res chain seq x y z
N MET A 1 16.81 -15.44 10.77
CA MET A 1 15.75 -14.49 11.19
C MET A 1 14.40 -14.97 10.67
N ASN A 2 13.31 -14.80 11.42
CA ASN A 2 11.96 -14.91 10.85
C ASN A 2 11.62 -13.64 10.06
N SER A 3 10.49 -13.65 9.34
CA SER A 3 10.11 -12.52 8.46
C SER A 3 9.84 -11.22 9.21
N PHE A 4 9.28 -11.30 10.41
CA PHE A 4 9.07 -10.14 11.28
C PHE A 4 10.40 -9.52 11.73
N GLU A 5 11.29 -10.35 12.30
CA GLU A 5 12.62 -9.89 12.76
C GLU A 5 13.45 -9.28 11.63
N ARG A 6 13.41 -9.87 10.44
CA ARG A 6 14.09 -9.39 9.24
C ARG A 6 13.60 -8.02 8.83
N SER A 7 12.27 -7.87 8.72
CA SER A 7 11.66 -6.59 8.30
C SER A 7 11.94 -5.48 9.30
N VAL A 8 11.78 -5.72 10.60
CA VAL A 8 12.07 -4.75 11.65
C VAL A 8 13.56 -4.36 11.66
N SER A 9 14.46 -5.34 11.59
CA SER A 9 15.90 -5.05 11.56
C SER A 9 16.26 -4.18 10.36
N PHE A 10 15.77 -4.56 9.17
CA PHE A 10 16.08 -3.83 7.93
C PHE A 10 15.53 -2.40 7.93
N ILE A 11 14.26 -2.19 8.32
CA ILE A 11 13.65 -0.85 8.38
C ILE A 11 14.44 0.05 9.35
N ARG A 12 14.95 -0.49 10.44
CA ARG A 12 15.78 0.24 11.43
C ARG A 12 17.24 0.43 11.01
N GLY A 13 17.60 0.02 9.80
CA GLY A 13 18.99 0.11 9.32
C GLY A 13 19.95 -0.91 9.94
N GLY A 14 19.40 -1.96 10.57
CA GLY A 14 20.18 -3.08 11.11
C GLY A 14 20.46 -4.17 10.06
N ALA A 15 21.33 -5.12 10.45
CA ALA A 15 21.66 -6.27 9.60
C ALA A 15 20.46 -7.21 9.44
N ALA A 16 20.26 -7.71 8.23
CA ALA A 16 19.28 -8.74 7.91
C ALA A 16 19.96 -9.89 7.14
N ASP A 17 19.45 -11.11 7.31
CA ASP A 17 19.98 -12.29 6.61
C ASP A 17 19.69 -12.30 5.11
N ARG A 18 18.71 -11.53 4.66
CA ARG A 18 18.42 -11.16 3.27
C ARG A 18 17.58 -9.89 3.23
N ILE A 19 17.44 -9.29 2.07
CA ILE A 19 16.53 -8.14 1.88
C ILE A 19 15.08 -8.61 2.13
N PRO A 20 14.25 -7.85 2.88
CA PRO A 20 12.83 -8.17 3.00
C PRO A 20 12.14 -8.15 1.65
N PHE A 21 11.26 -9.13 1.42
CA PHE A 21 10.46 -9.25 0.20
C PHE A 21 8.97 -9.06 0.52
N HIS A 22 8.38 -8.06 -0.10
CA HIS A 22 6.97 -7.70 0.09
C HIS A 22 6.27 -7.39 -1.24
N PRO A 23 5.87 -8.38 -2.02
CA PRO A 23 5.05 -8.15 -3.19
C PRO A 23 3.62 -7.77 -2.78
N ILE A 24 3.03 -6.81 -3.47
CA ILE A 24 1.59 -6.51 -3.33
C ILE A 24 0.83 -7.56 -4.15
N LEU A 25 0.21 -8.51 -3.46
CA LEU A 25 -0.53 -9.61 -4.06
C LEU A 25 -2.01 -9.51 -3.67
N MET A 26 -2.88 -9.24 -4.63
CA MET A 26 -4.33 -9.20 -4.44
C MET A 26 -5.02 -10.21 -5.37
N ARG A 27 -5.28 -9.83 -6.62
CA ARG A 27 -5.87 -10.76 -7.61
C ARG A 27 -4.97 -11.95 -7.90
N PHE A 28 -3.65 -11.74 -7.92
CA PHE A 28 -2.70 -12.85 -8.05
C PHE A 28 -2.86 -13.87 -6.91
N ALA A 29 -2.99 -13.40 -5.66
CA ALA A 29 -3.13 -14.30 -4.51
C ALA A 29 -4.43 -15.09 -4.57
N ALA A 30 -5.53 -14.45 -4.90
CA ALA A 30 -6.82 -15.13 -5.07
C ALA A 30 -6.74 -16.23 -6.14
N LEU A 31 -6.20 -15.89 -7.31
CA LEU A 31 -6.04 -16.83 -8.43
C LEU A 31 -5.10 -18.00 -8.05
N HIS A 32 -3.95 -17.72 -7.44
CA HIS A 32 -2.99 -18.74 -7.01
C HIS A 32 -3.58 -19.71 -5.97
N ALA A 33 -4.43 -19.19 -5.09
CA ALA A 33 -5.12 -20.02 -4.10
C ALA A 33 -6.35 -20.75 -4.64
N GLY A 34 -6.81 -20.43 -5.86
CA GLY A 34 -8.06 -20.98 -6.44
C GLY A 34 -9.31 -20.42 -5.76
N ILE A 35 -9.24 -19.19 -5.27
CA ILE A 35 -10.32 -18.47 -4.58
C ILE A 35 -10.87 -17.41 -5.53
N ARG A 36 -12.22 -17.32 -5.65
CA ARG A 36 -12.84 -16.24 -6.42
C ARG A 36 -12.48 -14.89 -5.81
N TYR A 37 -12.21 -13.90 -6.68
CA TYR A 37 -11.78 -12.59 -6.18
C TYR A 37 -12.84 -11.90 -5.32
N ARG A 38 -14.11 -12.11 -5.61
CA ARG A 38 -15.22 -11.68 -4.75
C ARG A 38 -15.08 -12.21 -3.33
N ASP A 39 -14.79 -13.52 -3.17
CA ASP A 39 -14.66 -14.15 -1.85
C ASP A 39 -13.40 -13.66 -1.14
N PHE A 40 -12.33 -13.38 -1.88
CA PHE A 40 -11.12 -12.72 -1.37
C PHE A 40 -11.43 -11.31 -0.84
N CYS A 41 -12.25 -10.53 -1.51
CA CYS A 41 -12.61 -9.19 -1.05
C CYS A 41 -13.53 -9.18 0.17
N LEU A 42 -14.46 -10.16 0.28
CA LEU A 42 -15.56 -10.09 1.23
C LEU A 42 -15.43 -11.03 2.43
N ILE A 43 -14.60 -12.06 2.36
CA ILE A 43 -14.50 -13.11 3.38
C ILE A 43 -13.10 -13.09 3.99
N PRO A 44 -12.91 -12.57 5.22
CA PRO A 44 -11.59 -12.46 5.87
C PRO A 44 -10.77 -13.74 5.83
N ALA A 45 -11.38 -14.88 6.19
CA ALA A 45 -10.67 -16.17 6.20
C ALA A 45 -10.13 -16.57 4.81
N ARG A 46 -10.86 -16.26 3.72
CA ARG A 46 -10.42 -16.57 2.36
C ARG A 46 -9.26 -15.69 1.90
N LYS A 47 -9.30 -14.39 2.23
CA LYS A 47 -8.17 -13.50 1.98
C LYS A 47 -6.93 -13.95 2.73
N CYS A 48 -7.07 -14.23 4.01
CA CYS A 48 -5.95 -14.68 4.84
C CYS A 48 -5.35 -15.99 4.33
N GLU A 49 -6.19 -16.98 3.97
CA GLU A 49 -5.76 -18.24 3.34
C GLU A 49 -4.90 -17.99 2.10
N ALA A 50 -5.38 -17.14 1.17
CA ALA A 50 -4.68 -16.82 -0.06
C ALA A 50 -3.33 -16.13 0.18
N ASN A 51 -3.32 -15.12 1.05
CA ASN A 51 -2.10 -14.37 1.35
C ASN A 51 -1.07 -15.20 2.10
N ILE A 52 -1.48 -16.02 3.09
CA ILE A 52 -0.58 -16.92 3.81
C ILE A 52 0.02 -17.96 2.85
N ARG A 53 -0.81 -18.53 1.98
CA ARG A 53 -0.35 -19.48 0.96
C ARG A 53 0.69 -18.84 0.04
N CYS A 54 0.43 -17.65 -0.47
CA CYS A 54 1.40 -16.91 -1.28
C CYS A 54 2.67 -16.57 -0.51
N ALA A 55 2.55 -16.16 0.76
CA ALA A 55 3.71 -15.83 1.57
C ALA A 55 4.63 -17.06 1.76
N VAL A 56 4.05 -18.25 1.92
CA VAL A 56 4.81 -19.51 2.01
C VAL A 56 5.39 -19.92 0.65
N ASP A 57 4.57 -19.94 -0.40
CA ASP A 57 4.95 -20.47 -1.72
C ASP A 57 5.97 -19.58 -2.46
N PHE A 58 5.98 -18.29 -2.18
CA PHE A 58 6.88 -17.29 -2.78
C PHE A 58 7.85 -16.65 -1.79
N SER A 59 7.93 -17.16 -0.55
CA SER A 59 8.84 -16.65 0.48
C SER A 59 8.69 -15.14 0.75
N SER A 60 7.45 -14.61 0.68
CA SER A 60 7.17 -13.24 1.11
C SER A 60 7.37 -13.12 2.62
N ASP A 61 7.89 -11.97 3.04
CA ASP A 61 8.05 -11.67 4.46
C ASP A 61 6.79 -11.07 5.08
N TRP A 62 5.88 -10.58 4.24
CA TRP A 62 4.71 -9.84 4.67
C TRP A 62 3.41 -10.49 4.24
N VAL A 63 2.38 -10.27 5.06
CA VAL A 63 0.97 -10.45 4.72
C VAL A 63 0.25 -9.12 4.90
N ASN A 64 -0.80 -8.86 4.13
CA ASN A 64 -1.50 -7.59 4.16
C ASN A 64 -3.02 -7.74 4.13
N THR A 65 -3.75 -6.67 4.51
CA THR A 65 -5.21 -6.64 4.51
C THR A 65 -5.80 -6.02 3.24
N MET A 66 -4.95 -5.56 2.31
CA MET A 66 -5.39 -4.91 1.08
C MET A 66 -6.11 -5.89 0.14
N SER A 67 -7.20 -5.46 -0.47
CA SER A 67 -7.91 -6.19 -1.55
C SER A 67 -8.28 -5.28 -2.70
N ASP A 68 -8.77 -4.11 -2.37
CA ASP A 68 -9.28 -3.09 -3.29
C ASP A 68 -9.38 -1.76 -2.53
N PRO A 69 -9.49 -0.61 -3.21
CA PRO A 69 -9.47 0.71 -2.56
C PRO A 69 -10.82 1.11 -1.93
N TRP A 70 -11.90 0.37 -2.13
CA TRP A 70 -13.25 0.86 -1.83
C TRP A 70 -13.83 0.47 -0.47
N ALA A 71 -13.07 -0.07 0.46
CA ALA A 71 -13.62 -0.45 1.77
C ALA A 71 -14.13 0.75 2.57
N GLU A 72 -13.37 1.85 2.58
CA GLU A 72 -13.75 3.11 3.19
C GLU A 72 -14.80 3.86 2.37
N ALA A 73 -14.69 3.84 1.04
CA ALA A 73 -15.68 4.45 0.16
C ALA A 73 -17.09 3.82 0.34
N GLU A 74 -17.16 2.49 0.48
CA GLU A 74 -18.41 1.80 0.78
C GLU A 74 -18.97 2.21 2.14
N ALA A 75 -18.10 2.42 3.13
CA ALA A 75 -18.50 2.91 4.46
C ALA A 75 -19.06 4.34 4.41
N PHE A 76 -18.57 5.20 3.51
CA PHE A 76 -19.14 6.51 3.22
C PHE A 76 -20.46 6.45 2.43
N GLY A 77 -20.81 5.30 1.85
CA GLY A 77 -22.05 5.09 1.12
C GLY A 77 -21.92 4.91 -0.39
N THR A 78 -20.71 4.77 -0.92
CA THR A 78 -20.47 4.34 -2.29
C THR A 78 -21.07 2.94 -2.49
N ARG A 79 -21.86 2.74 -3.54
CA ARG A 79 -22.45 1.43 -3.86
C ARG A 79 -21.55 0.69 -4.83
N LEU A 80 -21.28 -0.57 -4.49
CA LEU A 80 -20.39 -1.44 -5.25
C LEU A 80 -21.13 -2.71 -5.68
N SER A 81 -20.78 -3.22 -6.84
CA SER A 81 -21.03 -4.60 -7.25
C SER A 81 -19.74 -5.41 -7.19
N TYR A 82 -19.88 -6.70 -6.92
CA TYR A 82 -18.75 -7.62 -6.73
C TYR A 82 -18.83 -8.75 -7.76
N PRO A 83 -18.20 -8.61 -8.93
CA PRO A 83 -18.04 -9.70 -9.88
C PRO A 83 -17.24 -10.86 -9.26
N ASP A 84 -17.47 -12.10 -9.71
CA ASP A 84 -16.83 -13.27 -9.10
C ASP A 84 -15.29 -13.23 -9.20
N ASP A 85 -14.75 -12.84 -10.37
CA ASP A 85 -13.30 -12.89 -10.64
C ASP A 85 -12.73 -11.58 -11.20
N ASP A 86 -13.40 -10.46 -10.93
CA ASP A 86 -12.92 -9.13 -11.32
C ASP A 86 -12.97 -8.17 -10.14
N LEU A 87 -12.34 -6.98 -10.33
CA LEU A 87 -12.37 -5.90 -9.35
C LEU A 87 -13.82 -5.47 -9.03
N PRO A 88 -14.13 -5.09 -7.79
CA PRO A 88 -15.38 -4.42 -7.47
C PRO A 88 -15.61 -3.23 -8.40
N LYS A 89 -16.87 -2.96 -8.75
CA LYS A 89 -17.24 -1.86 -9.65
C LYS A 89 -18.15 -0.89 -8.93
N VAL A 90 -17.87 0.39 -9.08
CA VAL A 90 -18.72 1.44 -8.54
C VAL A 90 -20.01 1.52 -9.36
N GLU A 91 -21.15 1.37 -8.68
CA GLU A 91 -22.48 1.58 -9.24
C GLU A 91 -22.97 3.01 -9.00
N ARG A 92 -22.60 3.58 -7.85
CA ARG A 92 -22.92 4.96 -7.49
C ARG A 92 -21.97 5.46 -6.41
N HIS A 93 -21.35 6.62 -6.63
CA HIS A 93 -20.53 7.30 -5.64
C HIS A 93 -21.38 7.85 -4.48
N ALA A 94 -20.76 7.96 -3.30
CA ALA A 94 -21.40 8.51 -2.10
C ALA A 94 -21.69 10.03 -2.25
N VAL A 95 -20.77 10.76 -2.90
CA VAL A 95 -20.85 12.19 -3.17
C VAL A 95 -21.18 12.38 -4.65
N VAL A 96 -22.46 12.56 -4.97
CA VAL A 96 -22.92 12.83 -6.34
C VAL A 96 -22.87 14.31 -6.64
N GLU A 97 -23.39 15.14 -5.73
CA GLU A 97 -23.33 16.59 -5.82
C GLU A 97 -22.37 17.13 -4.76
N ILE A 98 -21.69 18.24 -5.06
CA ILE A 98 -20.73 18.85 -4.12
C ILE A 98 -21.36 19.15 -2.74
N GLY A 99 -22.63 19.49 -2.71
CA GLY A 99 -23.39 19.72 -1.47
C GLY A 99 -23.57 18.51 -0.57
N ASP A 100 -23.36 17.28 -1.09
CA ASP A 100 -23.44 16.04 -0.30
C ASP A 100 -22.32 15.97 0.75
N ILE A 101 -21.19 16.65 0.52
CA ILE A 101 -20.08 16.76 1.49
C ILE A 101 -20.57 17.30 2.84
N SER A 102 -21.59 18.18 2.82
CA SER A 102 -22.17 18.72 4.05
C SER A 102 -22.76 17.67 5.00
N ARG A 103 -23.09 16.48 4.48
CA ARG A 103 -23.68 15.36 5.21
C ARG A 103 -22.64 14.30 5.64
N MET A 104 -21.41 14.40 5.14
CA MET A 104 -20.35 13.48 5.52
C MET A 104 -20.07 13.58 7.02
N LYS A 105 -19.75 12.44 7.62
CA LYS A 105 -19.34 12.33 9.02
C LYS A 105 -18.13 11.42 9.12
N VAL A 106 -17.36 11.61 10.18
CA VAL A 106 -16.26 10.70 10.52
C VAL A 106 -16.85 9.29 10.75
N LEU A 107 -16.22 8.30 10.13
CA LEU A 107 -16.65 6.91 10.20
C LEU A 107 -16.34 6.30 11.58
N VAL A 108 -17.23 5.42 12.02
CA VAL A 108 -16.99 4.53 13.16
C VAL A 108 -16.68 3.13 12.58
N PRO A 109 -15.42 2.68 12.55
CA PRO A 109 -15.02 1.45 11.83
C PRO A 109 -15.82 0.21 12.25
N GLY A 110 -16.21 0.13 13.53
CA GLY A 110 -17.04 -0.95 14.07
C GLY A 110 -18.44 -1.06 13.46
N ASP A 111 -18.96 -0.03 12.84
CA ASP A 111 -20.29 -0.02 12.22
C ASP A 111 -20.29 -0.51 10.77
N HIS A 112 -19.09 -0.65 10.15
CA HIS A 112 -18.93 -0.95 8.73
C HIS A 112 -18.31 -2.33 8.50
N THR A 113 -19.00 -3.17 7.73
CA THR A 113 -18.66 -4.59 7.58
C THR A 113 -17.23 -4.80 7.03
N ARG A 114 -16.83 -4.07 5.99
CA ARG A 114 -15.52 -4.26 5.38
C ARG A 114 -14.37 -3.70 6.23
N MET A 115 -14.61 -2.60 6.96
CA MET A 115 -13.62 -2.09 7.91
C MET A 115 -13.43 -3.08 9.07
N ARG A 116 -14.51 -3.64 9.64
CA ARG A 116 -14.40 -4.73 10.64
C ARG A 116 -13.66 -5.96 10.08
N ALA A 117 -13.97 -6.33 8.84
CA ALA A 117 -13.32 -7.48 8.17
C ALA A 117 -11.80 -7.31 8.11
N ARG A 118 -11.27 -6.14 7.78
CA ARG A 118 -9.82 -5.87 7.77
C ARG A 118 -9.20 -6.02 9.17
N VAL A 119 -9.88 -5.59 10.22
CA VAL A 119 -9.43 -5.80 11.60
C VAL A 119 -9.43 -7.30 11.97
N GLU A 120 -10.48 -8.03 11.58
CA GLU A 120 -10.56 -9.49 11.78
C GLU A 120 -9.44 -10.24 11.04
N GLU A 121 -9.07 -9.81 9.83
CA GLU A 121 -7.96 -10.38 9.06
C GLU A 121 -6.64 -10.34 9.82
N ILE A 122 -6.36 -9.26 10.55
CA ILE A 122 -5.15 -9.12 11.36
C ILE A 122 -5.14 -10.15 12.50
N ASP A 123 -6.28 -10.34 13.19
CA ASP A 123 -6.40 -11.37 14.22
C ASP A 123 -6.20 -12.78 13.64
N ILE A 124 -6.71 -13.05 12.44
CA ILE A 124 -6.49 -14.31 11.73
C ILE A 124 -5.00 -14.50 11.43
N TYR A 125 -4.33 -13.49 10.83
CA TYR A 125 -2.90 -13.55 10.54
C TYR A 125 -2.08 -13.83 11.80
N ARG A 126 -2.32 -13.13 12.89
CA ARG A 126 -1.61 -13.33 14.16
C ARG A 126 -1.76 -14.77 14.67
N ARG A 127 -2.98 -15.30 14.64
CA ARG A 127 -3.29 -16.65 15.13
C ARG A 127 -2.69 -17.72 14.22
N GLU A 128 -2.94 -17.63 12.90
CA GLU A 128 -2.56 -18.69 11.95
C GLU A 128 -1.06 -18.71 11.65
N THR A 129 -0.37 -17.59 11.80
CA THR A 129 1.06 -17.49 11.45
C THR A 129 1.99 -17.50 12.67
N ALA A 130 1.43 -17.46 13.88
CA ALA A 130 2.19 -17.42 15.13
C ALA A 130 3.29 -16.33 15.15
N GLY A 131 3.02 -15.16 14.57
CA GLY A 131 3.93 -14.02 14.50
C GLY A 131 5.13 -14.20 13.56
N LYS A 132 5.07 -15.15 12.61
CA LYS A 132 6.19 -15.38 11.67
C LYS A 132 6.33 -14.28 10.63
N PHE A 133 5.21 -13.73 10.15
CA PHE A 133 5.19 -12.71 9.10
C PHE A 133 5.06 -11.31 9.68
N PHE A 134 5.52 -10.35 8.91
CA PHE A 134 5.24 -8.94 9.15
C PHE A 134 3.83 -8.62 8.61
N ILE A 135 2.95 -8.12 9.45
CA ILE A 135 1.56 -7.85 9.10
C ILE A 135 1.42 -6.37 8.73
N CYS A 136 0.85 -6.09 7.57
CA CYS A 136 0.59 -4.75 7.08
C CYS A 136 -0.92 -4.52 6.92
N GLY A 137 -1.48 -3.66 7.77
CA GLY A 137 -2.82 -3.11 7.60
C GLY A 137 -2.88 -2.09 6.47
N TRP A 138 -4.06 -1.59 6.18
CA TRP A 138 -4.25 -0.67 5.06
C TRP A 138 -5.35 0.34 5.31
N VAL A 139 -5.10 1.58 4.87
CA VAL A 139 -6.09 2.63 4.71
C VAL A 139 -5.88 3.35 3.38
N GLU A 140 -6.95 3.89 2.82
CA GLU A 140 -6.81 4.77 1.67
C GLU A 140 -6.33 6.15 2.12
N GLY A 141 -5.45 6.73 1.31
CA GLY A 141 -4.98 8.09 1.50
C GLY A 141 -6.09 9.11 1.23
N PRO A 142 -5.96 10.33 1.75
CA PRO A 142 -7.06 11.29 1.73
C PRO A 142 -7.60 11.63 0.34
N LEU A 143 -6.72 11.84 -0.65
CA LEU A 143 -7.15 12.21 -1.99
C LEU A 143 -7.70 11.02 -2.78
N ALA A 144 -7.08 9.83 -2.65
CA ALA A 144 -7.59 8.62 -3.26
C ALA A 144 -8.99 8.29 -2.72
N ALA A 145 -9.18 8.30 -1.40
CA ALA A 145 -10.49 8.07 -0.79
C ALA A 145 -11.53 9.11 -1.22
N TYR A 146 -11.14 10.38 -1.41
CA TYR A 146 -12.05 11.39 -1.96
C TYR A 146 -12.48 11.05 -3.39
N CYS A 147 -11.55 10.63 -4.24
CA CYS A 147 -11.86 10.18 -5.60
C CYS A 147 -12.77 8.95 -5.61
N ASP A 148 -12.58 8.02 -4.69
CA ASP A 148 -13.40 6.81 -4.58
C ASP A 148 -14.86 7.11 -4.18
N ILE A 149 -15.10 8.17 -3.42
CA ILE A 149 -16.46 8.59 -3.02
C ILE A 149 -17.11 9.59 -3.97
N ARG A 150 -16.31 10.27 -4.83
CA ARG A 150 -16.77 11.40 -5.67
C ARG A 150 -16.74 11.14 -7.17
N ASP A 151 -16.00 10.19 -7.69
CA ASP A 151 -15.47 10.03 -9.05
C ASP A 151 -14.21 10.89 -9.28
N ILE A 152 -13.22 10.29 -9.91
CA ILE A 152 -11.91 10.92 -10.09
C ILE A 152 -11.95 12.21 -10.93
N ASN A 153 -12.77 12.25 -12.00
CA ASN A 153 -12.85 13.44 -12.86
C ASN A 153 -13.50 14.60 -12.12
N MET A 154 -14.57 14.29 -11.38
CA MET A 154 -15.26 15.29 -10.56
C MET A 154 -14.35 15.76 -9.43
N ALA A 155 -13.69 14.86 -8.73
CA ALA A 155 -12.77 15.17 -7.64
C ALA A 155 -11.61 16.09 -8.11
N MET A 156 -11.01 15.79 -9.28
CA MET A 156 -9.95 16.67 -9.84
C MET A 156 -10.46 18.07 -10.21
N THR A 157 -11.69 18.16 -10.70
CA THR A 157 -12.32 19.45 -10.99
C THR A 157 -12.61 20.22 -9.70
N ASP A 158 -13.12 19.54 -8.68
CA ASP A 158 -13.48 20.12 -7.38
C ASP A 158 -12.28 20.77 -6.66
N LEU A 159 -11.03 20.28 -6.87
CA LEU A 159 -9.82 20.91 -6.31
C LEU A 159 -9.69 22.38 -6.70
N TYR A 160 -10.20 22.77 -7.88
CA TYR A 160 -10.13 24.13 -8.40
C TYR A 160 -11.42 24.92 -8.18
N GLU A 161 -12.58 24.26 -8.32
CA GLU A 161 -13.87 24.95 -8.29
C GLU A 161 -14.44 25.04 -6.87
N TYR A 162 -14.14 24.06 -6.00
CA TYR A 162 -14.73 23.94 -4.66
C TYR A 162 -13.69 23.60 -3.57
N PRO A 163 -12.55 24.32 -3.50
CA PRO A 163 -11.45 23.97 -2.59
C PRO A 163 -11.87 23.90 -1.12
N VAL A 164 -12.81 24.73 -0.69
CA VAL A 164 -13.30 24.76 0.71
C VAL A 164 -14.04 23.47 1.06
N GLU A 165 -14.93 23.02 0.17
CA GLU A 165 -15.66 21.76 0.31
C GLU A 165 -14.72 20.56 0.28
N VAL A 166 -13.73 20.58 -0.61
CA VAL A 166 -12.71 19.54 -0.71
C VAL A 166 -11.91 19.47 0.58
N HIS A 167 -11.40 20.57 1.12
CA HIS A 167 -10.72 20.59 2.42
C HIS A 167 -11.56 19.96 3.51
N ARG A 168 -12.85 20.29 3.58
CA ARG A 168 -13.78 19.70 4.54
C ARG A 168 -13.93 18.20 4.36
N ALA A 169 -14.08 17.71 3.12
CA ALA A 169 -14.18 16.29 2.83
C ALA A 169 -12.91 15.55 3.23
N LEU A 170 -11.74 16.06 2.83
CA LEU A 170 -10.44 15.47 3.14
C LEU A 170 -10.17 15.43 4.65
N ASP A 171 -10.60 16.43 5.41
CA ASP A 171 -10.47 16.42 6.88
C ASP A 171 -11.33 15.31 7.51
N ILE A 172 -12.58 15.13 7.06
CA ILE A 172 -13.46 14.05 7.52
C ILE A 172 -12.88 12.67 7.16
N ILE A 173 -12.34 12.53 5.95
CA ILE A 173 -11.68 11.30 5.47
C ILE A 173 -10.45 11.00 6.33
N THR A 174 -9.60 11.99 6.58
CA THR A 174 -8.39 11.85 7.41
C THR A 174 -8.74 11.40 8.83
N GLU A 175 -9.74 12.02 9.48
CA GLU A 175 -10.21 11.60 10.82
C GLU A 175 -10.79 10.19 10.79
N SER A 176 -11.49 9.80 9.72
CA SER A 176 -12.01 8.45 9.53
C SER A 176 -10.90 7.42 9.38
N ALA A 177 -9.83 7.75 8.63
CA ALA A 177 -8.64 6.92 8.51
C ALA A 177 -7.93 6.76 9.87
N ILE A 178 -7.77 7.83 10.64
CA ILE A 178 -7.23 7.79 12.02
C ILE A 178 -8.06 6.85 12.91
N ALA A 179 -9.39 6.98 12.87
CA ALA A 179 -10.28 6.09 13.59
C ALA A 179 -10.14 4.63 13.17
N PHE A 180 -9.79 4.36 11.90
CA PHE A 180 -9.63 3.01 11.35
C PHE A 180 -8.24 2.43 11.60
N ILE A 181 -7.18 3.23 11.58
CA ILE A 181 -5.81 2.81 11.93
C ILE A 181 -5.74 2.24 13.34
N THR A 182 -6.38 2.92 14.29
CA THR A 182 -6.31 2.54 15.71
C THR A 182 -6.72 1.09 16.01
N PRO A 183 -7.88 0.56 15.55
CA PRO A 183 -8.24 -0.83 15.79
C PRO A 183 -7.35 -1.82 15.01
N GLN A 184 -6.82 -1.46 13.84
CA GLN A 184 -5.90 -2.31 13.09
C GLN A 184 -4.62 -2.52 13.91
N VAL A 185 -3.98 -1.44 14.37
CA VAL A 185 -2.75 -1.54 15.19
C VAL A 185 -3.01 -2.28 16.51
N LYS A 186 -4.15 -2.02 17.19
CA LYS A 186 -4.52 -2.76 18.40
C LYS A 186 -4.76 -4.25 18.16
N ALA A 187 -5.25 -4.64 16.99
CA ALA A 187 -5.38 -6.04 16.58
C ALA A 187 -4.02 -6.70 16.35
N GLY A 188 -2.96 -5.92 16.11
CA GLY A 188 -1.57 -6.40 16.03
C GLY A 188 -0.88 -6.21 14.70
N ASP A 189 -1.30 -5.22 13.91
CA ASP A 189 -0.53 -4.76 12.77
C ASP A 189 0.83 -4.22 13.21
N HIS A 190 1.82 -4.51 12.38
CA HIS A 190 3.17 -3.98 12.55
C HIS A 190 3.38 -2.70 11.72
N CYS A 191 2.63 -2.55 10.65
CA CYS A 191 2.72 -1.46 9.70
C CYS A 191 1.32 -1.12 9.17
N ILE A 192 1.07 0.14 8.91
CA ILE A 192 -0.10 0.58 8.15
C ILE A 192 0.36 1.14 6.80
N GLY A 193 -0.16 0.57 5.72
CA GLY A 193 -0.04 1.13 4.38
C GLY A 193 -1.08 2.22 4.15
N ILE A 194 -0.64 3.35 3.62
CA ILE A 194 -1.48 4.46 3.17
C ILE A 194 -1.39 4.48 1.65
N GLY A 195 -2.48 4.19 0.95
CA GLY A 195 -2.54 4.18 -0.51
C GLY A 195 -3.14 5.48 -1.05
N ASP A 196 -2.32 6.39 -1.57
CA ASP A 196 -2.81 7.65 -2.15
C ASP A 196 -2.43 7.80 -3.63
N SER A 197 -2.84 6.82 -4.45
CA SER A 197 -2.45 6.68 -5.86
C SER A 197 -2.75 7.93 -6.69
N VAL A 198 -3.79 8.68 -6.35
CA VAL A 198 -4.22 9.88 -7.09
C VAL A 198 -3.26 11.05 -6.92
N CYS A 199 -2.43 11.06 -5.88
CA CYS A 199 -1.38 12.06 -5.70
C CYS A 199 -0.37 12.13 -6.86
N SER A 200 -0.25 11.07 -7.67
CA SER A 200 0.57 11.08 -8.89
C SER A 200 0.00 11.97 -10.02
N LEU A 201 -1.26 12.40 -9.91
CA LEU A 201 -1.97 13.19 -10.94
C LEU A 201 -2.02 14.68 -10.63
N VAL A 202 -1.55 15.11 -9.45
CA VAL A 202 -1.59 16.51 -9.03
C VAL A 202 -0.21 17.16 -9.07
N SER A 203 -0.18 18.48 -9.18
CA SER A 203 1.07 19.24 -9.09
C SER A 203 1.63 19.22 -7.66
N PRO A 204 2.92 19.54 -7.46
CA PRO A 204 3.49 19.69 -6.12
C PRO A 204 2.76 20.70 -5.24
N GLU A 205 2.23 21.78 -5.84
CA GLU A 205 1.46 22.81 -5.12
C GLU A 205 0.15 22.22 -4.59
N LEU A 206 -0.62 21.50 -5.44
CA LEU A 206 -1.86 20.86 -5.02
C LEU A 206 -1.60 19.73 -4.01
N TYR A 207 -0.53 18.96 -4.20
CA TYR A 207 -0.15 17.95 -3.22
C TYR A 207 0.11 18.56 -1.84
N ARG A 208 0.89 19.65 -1.76
CA ARG A 208 1.15 20.36 -0.49
C ARG A 208 -0.11 20.95 0.11
N GLU A 209 -1.00 21.47 -0.71
CA GLU A 209 -2.25 22.10 -0.25
C GLU A 209 -3.24 21.05 0.29
N PHE A 210 -3.47 19.96 -0.45
CA PHE A 210 -4.56 19.04 -0.15
C PHE A 210 -4.13 17.75 0.56
N CYS A 211 -2.91 17.25 0.33
CA CYS A 211 -2.50 15.90 0.74
C CYS A 211 -1.44 15.89 1.85
N PHE A 212 -0.35 16.63 1.69
CA PHE A 212 0.87 16.52 2.50
C PHE A 212 0.62 16.53 4.01
N GLU A 213 -0.04 17.56 4.54
CA GLU A 213 -0.28 17.68 5.98
C GLU A 213 -1.21 16.59 6.51
N ARG A 214 -2.11 16.07 5.69
CA ARG A 214 -3.03 14.99 6.04
C ARG A 214 -2.32 13.65 6.08
N GLU A 215 -1.51 13.34 5.07
CA GLU A 215 -0.65 12.14 5.10
C GLU A 215 0.32 12.18 6.28
N ARG A 216 0.97 13.32 6.54
CA ARG A 216 1.84 13.50 7.70
C ARG A 216 1.10 13.23 9.01
N LYS A 217 -0.13 13.71 9.15
CA LYS A 217 -0.98 13.46 10.32
C LYS A 217 -1.31 11.97 10.50
N LEU A 218 -1.57 11.24 9.41
CA LEU A 218 -1.74 9.78 9.45
C LEU A 218 -0.46 9.09 9.91
N VAL A 219 0.68 9.46 9.36
CA VAL A 219 2.01 8.93 9.74
C VAL A 219 2.29 9.17 11.22
N GLU A 220 2.11 10.38 11.71
CA GLU A 220 2.30 10.74 13.13
C GLU A 220 1.38 9.91 14.03
N HIS A 221 0.12 9.69 13.62
CA HIS A 221 -0.81 8.86 14.37
C HIS A 221 -0.35 7.40 14.42
N ILE A 222 0.05 6.82 13.29
CA ILE A 222 0.60 5.44 13.21
C ILE A 222 1.80 5.30 14.16
N HIS A 223 2.73 6.23 14.11
CA HIS A 223 3.91 6.24 14.98
C HIS A 223 3.54 6.36 16.46
N SER A 224 2.51 7.17 16.80
CA SER A 224 2.03 7.31 18.18
C SER A 224 1.51 5.99 18.77
N LEU A 225 1.08 5.06 17.91
CA LEU A 225 0.63 3.72 18.28
C LEU A 225 1.77 2.68 18.29
N GLY A 226 2.99 3.08 17.90
CA GLY A 226 4.16 2.20 17.87
C GLY A 226 4.28 1.32 16.62
N ALA A 227 3.49 1.59 15.57
CA ALA A 227 3.54 0.90 14.28
C ALA A 227 4.39 1.67 13.26
N TYR A 228 4.81 1.00 12.19
CA TYR A 228 5.48 1.60 11.03
C TYR A 228 4.46 2.16 10.05
N ALA A 229 4.81 3.26 9.36
CA ALA A 229 4.02 3.86 8.32
C ALA A 229 4.64 3.58 6.94
N LYS A 230 3.81 3.11 6.00
CA LYS A 230 4.16 2.94 4.59
C LYS A 230 3.26 3.83 3.75
N ILE A 231 3.83 4.66 2.86
CA ILE A 231 3.05 5.38 1.85
C ILE A 231 3.29 4.71 0.50
N HIS A 232 2.20 4.35 -0.19
CA HIS A 232 2.22 3.82 -1.55
C HIS A 232 1.48 4.77 -2.49
N ILE A 233 2.17 5.23 -3.53
CA ILE A 233 1.59 6.06 -4.57
C ILE A 233 1.97 5.47 -5.93
N CYS A 234 0.97 4.94 -6.65
CA CYS A 234 1.15 4.46 -8.02
C CYS A 234 1.39 5.63 -9.00
N GLY A 235 2.11 5.36 -10.08
CA GLY A 235 2.39 6.35 -11.11
C GLY A 235 3.66 7.17 -10.88
N ASN A 236 3.83 8.22 -11.64
CA ASN A 236 5.04 9.05 -11.56
C ASN A 236 4.91 10.13 -10.49
N ILE A 237 5.61 9.93 -9.39
CA ILE A 237 5.66 10.91 -8.28
C ILE A 237 6.98 11.67 -8.20
N SER A 238 7.80 11.67 -9.24
CA SER A 238 9.13 12.30 -9.22
C SER A 238 9.09 13.75 -8.75
N ALA A 239 8.03 14.49 -9.11
CA ALA A 239 7.88 15.90 -8.74
C ALA A 239 7.50 16.11 -7.27
N ILE A 240 6.75 15.18 -6.67
CA ILE A 240 6.27 15.25 -5.28
C ILE A 240 7.07 14.36 -4.33
N LEU A 241 7.96 13.51 -4.83
CA LEU A 241 8.73 12.57 -4.00
C LEU A 241 9.49 13.24 -2.84
N PRO A 242 10.09 14.44 -3.01
CA PRO A 242 10.69 15.14 -1.87
C PRO A 242 9.68 15.44 -0.75
N ASP A 243 8.48 15.87 -1.09
CA ASP A 243 7.43 16.17 -0.12
C ASP A 243 6.91 14.88 0.54
N VAL A 244 6.73 13.78 -0.22
CA VAL A 244 6.34 12.47 0.31
C VAL A 244 7.35 11.96 1.34
N LEU A 245 8.65 12.11 1.09
CA LEU A 245 9.70 11.77 2.05
C LEU A 245 9.60 12.59 3.34
N MET A 246 9.19 13.86 3.23
CA MET A 246 9.03 14.76 4.38
C MET A 246 7.80 14.45 5.24
N THR A 247 6.90 13.57 4.81
CA THR A 247 5.79 13.08 5.65
C THR A 247 6.29 12.30 6.87
N GLY A 248 7.52 11.76 6.79
CA GLY A 248 8.14 10.98 7.86
C GLY A 248 7.76 9.50 7.84
N ALA A 249 7.06 9.00 6.81
CA ALA A 249 6.76 7.57 6.69
C ALA A 249 8.06 6.75 6.63
N ASP A 250 8.06 5.57 7.27
CA ASP A 250 9.22 4.68 7.35
C ASP A 250 9.52 4.02 6.00
N ILE A 251 8.47 3.78 5.20
CA ILE A 251 8.58 3.08 3.92
C ILE A 251 7.89 3.91 2.85
N ILE A 252 8.64 4.31 1.84
CA ILE A 252 8.12 4.98 0.65
C ILE A 252 8.10 3.98 -0.49
N ASP A 253 6.91 3.56 -0.88
CA ASP A 253 6.67 2.52 -1.86
C ASP A 253 6.31 3.16 -3.21
N ILE A 254 7.21 3.08 -4.16
CA ILE A 254 7.18 3.85 -5.40
C ILE A 254 6.92 2.98 -6.63
N ASP A 255 6.19 3.54 -7.57
CA ASP A 255 5.95 2.95 -8.89
C ASP A 255 7.22 2.99 -9.76
N HIS A 256 7.31 2.06 -10.72
CA HIS A 256 8.40 1.98 -11.70
C HIS A 256 8.57 3.26 -12.55
N ARG A 257 7.52 4.07 -12.66
CA ARG A 257 7.50 5.34 -13.41
C ARG A 257 8.18 6.50 -12.68
N THR A 258 8.51 6.33 -11.41
CA THR A 258 9.16 7.37 -10.60
C THR A 258 10.65 7.40 -10.87
N GLU A 259 11.16 8.48 -11.47
CA GLU A 259 12.59 8.64 -11.84
C GLU A 259 13.07 10.11 -11.80
N PRO A 260 14.35 10.36 -11.48
CA PRO A 260 15.28 9.44 -10.81
C PRO A 260 15.06 9.43 -9.30
N VAL A 261 15.27 8.31 -8.62
CA VAL A 261 15.23 8.25 -7.14
C VAL A 261 16.54 8.65 -6.47
N THR A 262 17.65 8.74 -7.22
CA THR A 262 18.98 9.12 -6.69
C THR A 262 18.98 10.47 -5.99
N GLY A 263 18.18 11.43 -6.46
CA GLY A 263 18.01 12.72 -5.78
C GLY A 263 17.32 12.62 -4.43
N ALA A 264 16.38 11.67 -4.31
CA ALA A 264 15.62 11.43 -3.09
C ALA A 264 16.46 10.79 -1.98
N LEU A 265 17.51 10.02 -2.32
CA LEU A 265 18.39 9.41 -1.32
C LEU A 265 19.02 10.41 -0.35
N LYS A 266 19.30 11.62 -0.83
CA LYS A 266 19.86 12.70 0.01
C LYS A 266 18.84 13.22 1.04
N LEU A 267 17.57 12.99 0.78
CA LEU A 267 16.45 13.41 1.62
C LEU A 267 15.93 12.29 2.52
N LEU A 268 16.31 11.03 2.22
CA LEU A 268 15.95 9.89 3.06
C LEU A 268 16.49 10.06 4.47
N GLY A 269 15.59 10.18 5.43
CA GLY A 269 15.92 10.21 6.85
C GLY A 269 16.57 8.91 7.33
N THR A 270 17.26 8.96 8.48
CA THR A 270 17.67 7.74 9.19
C THR A 270 16.42 6.94 9.57
N GLY A 271 16.34 5.68 9.14
CA GLY A 271 15.17 4.81 9.41
C GLY A 271 14.10 4.83 8.32
N GLN A 272 14.27 5.60 7.24
CA GLN A 272 13.41 5.48 6.07
C GLN A 272 14.01 4.54 5.03
N VAL A 273 13.17 3.74 4.38
CA VAL A 273 13.55 2.85 3.28
C VAL A 273 12.62 3.03 2.08
N LEU A 274 13.14 2.78 0.89
CA LEU A 274 12.31 2.70 -0.31
C LEU A 274 11.72 1.29 -0.45
N SER A 275 10.70 1.14 -1.30
CA SER A 275 10.11 -0.13 -1.71
C SER A 275 9.59 0.02 -3.14
N GLY A 276 9.38 -1.07 -3.87
CA GLY A 276 8.72 -1.02 -5.18
C GLY A 276 9.64 -1.07 -6.37
N LYS A 277 9.29 -0.31 -7.39
CA LYS A 277 9.99 0.03 -8.63
C LYS A 277 10.14 -1.08 -9.69
N SER A 278 10.00 -2.37 -9.41
CA SER A 278 9.94 -3.36 -10.50
C SER A 278 8.60 -3.27 -11.23
N ASP A 279 8.63 -3.09 -12.56
CA ASP A 279 7.39 -3.03 -13.38
C ASP A 279 6.64 -4.37 -13.31
N PRO A 280 5.41 -4.40 -12.80
CA PRO A 280 4.66 -5.63 -12.64
C PRO A 280 4.26 -6.29 -13.96
N VAL A 281 4.20 -5.53 -15.06
CA VAL A 281 3.83 -6.05 -16.38
C VAL A 281 5.08 -6.37 -17.20
N SER A 282 5.85 -5.36 -17.59
CA SER A 282 6.96 -5.55 -18.54
C SER A 282 8.13 -6.34 -17.95
N VAL A 283 8.35 -6.27 -16.62
CA VAL A 283 9.44 -6.99 -15.94
C VAL A 283 8.96 -8.31 -15.34
N LEU A 284 7.89 -8.29 -14.54
CA LEU A 284 7.51 -9.49 -13.80
C LEU A 284 6.61 -10.43 -14.58
N GLN A 285 5.63 -9.92 -15.35
CA GLN A 285 4.73 -10.76 -16.13
C GLN A 285 5.38 -11.22 -17.45
N ASP A 286 5.86 -10.28 -18.26
CA ASP A 286 6.29 -10.52 -19.64
C ASP A 286 7.81 -10.67 -19.75
N GLY A 287 8.57 -10.29 -18.73
CA GLY A 287 10.02 -10.35 -18.72
C GLY A 287 10.58 -11.74 -18.43
N ASP A 288 11.86 -11.91 -18.76
CA ASP A 288 12.65 -13.07 -18.41
C ASP A 288 13.47 -12.85 -17.12
N LYS A 289 14.18 -13.88 -16.69
CA LYS A 289 15.01 -13.83 -15.48
C LYS A 289 16.11 -12.78 -15.54
N GLU A 290 16.66 -12.52 -16.70
CA GLU A 290 17.74 -11.52 -16.85
C GLU A 290 17.18 -10.11 -16.69
N LEU A 291 16.02 -9.83 -17.29
CA LEU A 291 15.34 -8.55 -17.12
C LEU A 291 14.91 -8.32 -15.66
N ILE A 292 14.37 -9.34 -14.98
CA ILE A 292 14.03 -9.27 -13.56
C ILE A 292 15.29 -8.97 -12.72
N ARG A 293 16.39 -9.68 -12.95
CA ARG A 293 17.66 -9.46 -12.25
C ARG A 293 18.18 -8.05 -12.45
N SER A 294 18.27 -7.60 -13.71
CA SER A 294 18.80 -6.27 -14.04
C SER A 294 17.94 -5.15 -13.44
N SER A 295 16.62 -5.29 -13.45
CA SER A 295 15.70 -4.34 -12.81
C SER A 295 15.95 -4.25 -11.30
N CYS A 296 16.05 -5.40 -10.60
CA CYS A 296 16.33 -5.44 -9.18
C CYS A 296 17.67 -4.76 -8.83
N LEU A 297 18.74 -5.14 -9.53
CA LEU A 297 20.08 -4.59 -9.30
C LEU A 297 20.13 -3.08 -9.56
N SER A 298 19.46 -2.62 -10.64
CA SER A 298 19.39 -1.19 -10.96
C SER A 298 18.73 -0.41 -9.83
N PHE A 299 17.56 -0.83 -9.38
CA PHE A 299 16.85 -0.14 -8.31
C PHE A 299 17.63 -0.15 -6.99
N PHE A 300 18.22 -1.28 -6.62
CA PHE A 300 19.01 -1.36 -5.38
C PHE A 300 20.25 -0.46 -5.40
N ARG A 301 20.94 -0.35 -6.53
CA ARG A 301 22.04 0.60 -6.70
C ARG A 301 21.55 2.04 -6.60
N GLU A 302 20.46 2.35 -7.26
CA GLU A 302 19.82 3.66 -7.23
C GLU A 302 19.36 4.03 -5.82
N ALA A 303 18.85 3.07 -5.04
CA ALA A 303 18.43 3.23 -3.65
C ALA A 303 19.56 3.14 -2.61
N GLY A 304 20.81 2.97 -3.05
CA GLY A 304 21.95 2.84 -2.12
C GLY A 304 21.83 1.68 -1.14
N GLY A 305 21.16 0.59 -1.53
CA GLY A 305 20.92 -0.58 -0.68
C GLY A 305 19.78 -0.42 0.34
N ARG A 306 19.12 0.74 0.39
CA ARG A 306 18.03 1.04 1.34
C ARG A 306 16.64 0.81 0.74
N ALA A 307 16.39 -0.40 0.23
CA ALA A 307 15.12 -0.73 -0.38
C ALA A 307 14.63 -2.13 -0.01
N ILE A 308 13.34 -2.24 0.27
CA ILE A 308 12.60 -3.49 0.37
C ILE A 308 12.30 -3.97 -1.06
N LEU A 309 12.51 -5.25 -1.33
CA LEU A 309 12.22 -5.85 -2.64
C LEU A 309 10.70 -5.99 -2.82
N SER A 310 10.15 -5.22 -3.75
CA SER A 310 8.73 -5.21 -4.11
C SER A 310 8.55 -4.85 -5.58
N ALA A 311 7.38 -5.16 -6.15
CA ALA A 311 6.95 -4.57 -7.41
C ALA A 311 6.53 -3.10 -7.20
N GLY A 312 6.54 -2.31 -8.26
CA GLY A 312 6.14 -0.90 -8.22
C GLY A 312 4.63 -0.68 -8.00
N CYS A 313 3.84 -1.75 -8.11
CA CYS A 313 2.41 -1.79 -7.83
C CYS A 313 1.98 -3.24 -7.60
N GLU A 314 0.67 -3.55 -7.66
CA GLU A 314 0.14 -4.91 -7.59
C GLU A 314 0.78 -5.81 -8.66
N VAL A 315 1.25 -6.97 -8.24
CA VAL A 315 1.67 -8.05 -9.15
C VAL A 315 0.47 -8.54 -9.92
N THR A 316 0.53 -8.47 -11.24
CA THR A 316 -0.58 -8.81 -12.12
C THR A 316 -0.98 -10.29 -11.99
N PRO A 317 -2.28 -10.63 -12.12
CA PRO A 317 -2.73 -12.02 -12.05
C PRO A 317 -2.12 -12.92 -13.13
N GLY A 318 -1.68 -12.33 -14.26
CA GLY A 318 -1.01 -13.05 -15.35
C GLY A 318 0.47 -13.36 -15.12
N THR A 319 1.06 -12.89 -14.03
CA THR A 319 2.49 -13.11 -13.74
C THR A 319 2.78 -14.62 -13.58
N PRO A 320 3.74 -15.18 -14.34
CA PRO A 320 4.14 -16.58 -14.15
C PRO A 320 4.68 -16.83 -12.73
N ALA A 321 4.22 -17.88 -12.08
CA ALA A 321 4.71 -18.24 -10.75
C ALA A 321 6.24 -18.46 -10.71
N GLY A 322 6.84 -18.90 -11.82
CA GLY A 322 8.29 -19.01 -11.97
C GLY A 322 9.02 -17.67 -11.90
N ASN A 323 8.45 -16.63 -12.50
CA ASN A 323 9.00 -15.28 -12.45
C ASN A 323 8.91 -14.69 -11.04
N LEU A 324 7.77 -14.86 -10.36
CA LEU A 324 7.62 -14.40 -8.97
C LEU A 324 8.56 -15.13 -8.01
N LYS A 325 8.77 -16.45 -8.18
CA LYS A 325 9.76 -17.21 -7.42
C LYS A 325 11.20 -16.73 -7.67
N PHE A 326 11.53 -16.45 -8.94
CA PHE A 326 12.84 -15.91 -9.28
C PHE A 326 13.01 -14.50 -8.69
N PHE A 327 12.01 -13.64 -8.80
CA PHE A 327 12.01 -12.31 -8.17
C PHE A 327 12.24 -12.40 -6.66
N ALA A 328 11.54 -13.30 -5.96
CA ALA A 328 11.77 -13.54 -4.54
C ALA A 328 13.21 -13.99 -4.22
N SER A 329 13.85 -14.80 -5.10
CA SER A 329 15.23 -15.26 -4.90
C SER A 329 16.25 -14.14 -4.96
N MET A 330 15.93 -13.03 -5.64
CA MET A 330 16.78 -11.82 -5.70
C MET A 330 17.02 -11.21 -4.32
N ALA A 331 16.12 -11.43 -3.35
CA ALA A 331 16.30 -10.96 -1.98
C ALA A 331 17.62 -11.43 -1.32
N GLY A 332 18.02 -12.67 -1.60
CA GLY A 332 19.30 -13.22 -1.13
C GLY A 332 20.50 -12.75 -1.94
N GLU A 333 20.35 -12.66 -3.28
CA GLU A 333 21.41 -12.21 -4.17
C GLU A 333 21.78 -10.74 -3.88
N LEU A 334 20.78 -9.88 -3.72
CA LEU A 334 20.98 -8.48 -3.37
C LEU A 334 21.65 -8.29 -2.01
N ALA A 335 21.27 -9.07 -1.00
CA ALA A 335 21.90 -9.00 0.32
C ALA A 335 23.40 -9.35 0.25
N ALA A 336 23.78 -10.36 -0.53
CA ALA A 336 25.17 -10.74 -0.71
C ALA A 336 26.01 -9.65 -1.41
N GLU A 337 25.44 -8.95 -2.41
CA GLU A 337 26.11 -7.86 -3.13
C GLU A 337 26.32 -6.63 -2.22
N TYR A 338 25.34 -6.28 -1.37
CA TYR A 338 25.40 -5.06 -0.55
C TYR A 338 26.00 -5.26 0.85
N SER A 339 26.12 -6.49 1.34
CA SER A 339 26.82 -6.76 2.62
C SER A 339 28.34 -6.65 2.52
N THR A 340 28.89 -6.45 1.32
CA THR A 340 30.31 -6.30 1.04
C THR A 340 30.77 -4.84 0.97
N HIS A 341 29.88 -3.88 1.21
CA HIS A 341 30.15 -2.45 1.21
C HIS A 341 29.74 -1.81 2.55
#